data_ffecd6d74eff58d540b6c9043b2eb8b3
#
_entry.id   ffecd6d74eff58d540b6c9043b2eb8b3
#
_cell.length_a   1.000
_cell.length_b   1.000
_cell.length_c   1.000
_cell.angle_alpha   90.00
_cell.angle_beta   90.00
_cell.angle_gamma   90.00
#
_symmetry.space_group_name_H-M   'P 1'
#
loop_
_entity.id
_entity.type
_entity.pdbx_description
1 polymer ?
#
loop_
_entity_poly.entity_id
_entity_poly.type
_entity_poly.pdbx_seq_one_letter_code
_entity_poly.pdbx_strand_id
1 'polypeptide(L)'
;MPTTIIQTNNKPFKRVKLDPITLDVIENSMFSARWEMDAVLFRTAMSPGIREQGDEFPMIANLEGKMVVGQFGSFIYGFKEAYDGTMEEGDMFLTTDPYTCNGAVSHVNDWLLLRPIFKDGRLISYAAMFGHMTDVG
;
A
#
# COMPACT_ATOMS: atom_id res chain seq x y z
N MET A 1 -20.60 2.20 14.24
CA MET A 1 -20.77 1.77 12.83
C MET A 1 -20.08 0.43 12.68
N PRO A 2 -20.69 -0.59 12.05
CA PRO A 2 -20.06 -1.89 11.94
C PRO A 2 -18.86 -1.79 11.00
N THR A 3 -17.69 -2.15 11.50
CA THR A 3 -16.46 -2.32 10.73
C THR A 3 -16.71 -3.44 9.72
N THR A 4 -16.83 -3.11 8.44
CA THR A 4 -16.92 -4.11 7.38
C THR A 4 -15.59 -4.85 7.33
N ILE A 5 -15.55 -6.02 7.95
CA ILE A 5 -14.42 -6.93 7.81
C ILE A 5 -14.53 -7.50 6.40
N ILE A 6 -13.57 -7.18 5.54
CA ILE A 6 -13.42 -7.83 4.24
C ILE A 6 -13.27 -9.33 4.52
N GLN A 7 -14.32 -10.10 4.23
CA GLN A 7 -14.32 -11.55 4.45
C GLN A 7 -13.52 -12.23 3.34
N THR A 8 -12.23 -12.34 3.55
CA THR A 8 -11.41 -13.27 2.79
C THR A 8 -11.40 -14.60 3.53
N ASN A 9 -11.83 -15.67 2.90
CA ASN A 9 -11.84 -17.06 3.42
C ASN A 9 -11.64 -17.19 4.94
N ASN A 10 -12.70 -17.35 5.68
CA ASN A 10 -12.99 -17.18 7.11
C ASN A 10 -12.09 -17.89 8.14
N LYS A 11 -10.79 -18.02 7.90
CA LYS A 11 -9.86 -18.52 8.93
C LYS A 11 -9.06 -17.38 9.51
N PRO A 12 -9.17 -17.09 10.82
CA PRO A 12 -8.34 -16.06 11.45
C PRO A 12 -6.85 -16.40 11.25
N PHE A 13 -6.02 -15.36 11.06
CA PHE A 13 -4.58 -15.56 11.03
C PHE A 13 -4.11 -16.10 12.37
N LYS A 14 -3.37 -17.20 12.32
CA LYS A 14 -2.80 -17.81 13.49
C LYS A 14 -1.53 -17.04 13.86
N ARG A 15 -1.45 -16.53 15.10
CA ARG A 15 -0.19 -15.99 15.58
C ARG A 15 0.82 -17.13 15.71
N VAL A 16 1.95 -16.98 15.03
CA VAL A 16 3.05 -17.94 15.07
C VAL A 16 4.23 -17.27 15.76
N LYS A 17 4.87 -17.97 16.68
CA LYS A 17 6.13 -17.52 17.24
C LYS A 17 7.22 -17.85 16.22
N LEU A 18 7.82 -16.83 15.62
CA LEU A 18 8.96 -16.99 14.73
C LEU A 18 10.25 -17.00 15.53
N ASP A 19 11.24 -17.75 15.06
CA ASP A 19 12.60 -17.59 15.53
C ASP A 19 13.19 -16.27 14.95
N PRO A 20 14.19 -15.69 15.61
CA PRO A 20 14.75 -14.39 15.21
C PRO A 20 15.32 -14.39 13.78
N ILE A 21 15.95 -15.48 13.33
CA ILE A 21 16.55 -15.57 12.00
C ILE A 21 15.46 -15.53 10.93
N THR A 22 14.39 -16.28 11.10
CA THR A 22 13.24 -16.25 10.19
C THR A 22 12.61 -14.86 10.14
N LEU A 23 12.49 -14.17 11.28
CA LEU A 23 11.97 -12.81 11.32
C LEU A 23 12.87 -11.85 10.54
N ASP A 24 14.18 -11.88 10.76
CA ASP A 24 15.16 -11.05 10.04
C ASP A 24 15.10 -11.29 8.53
N VAL A 25 14.94 -12.55 8.09
CA VAL A 25 14.80 -12.88 6.66
C VAL A 25 13.53 -12.25 6.08
N ILE A 26 12.41 -12.33 6.80
CA ILE A 26 11.15 -11.72 6.36
C ILE A 26 11.28 -10.20 6.27
N GLU A 27 11.81 -9.55 7.31
CA GLU A 27 11.99 -8.08 7.34
C GLU A 27 12.89 -7.62 6.19
N ASN A 28 14.05 -8.23 6.00
CA ASN A 28 14.98 -7.88 4.91
C ASN A 28 14.37 -8.12 3.53
N SER A 29 13.55 -9.16 3.36
CA SER A 29 12.85 -9.43 2.11
C SER A 29 11.81 -8.36 1.81
N MET A 30 11.09 -7.88 2.83
CA MET A 30 10.12 -6.79 2.68
C MET A 30 10.80 -5.46 2.35
N PHE A 31 11.93 -5.14 2.99
CA PHE A 31 12.74 -3.97 2.64
C PHE A 31 13.26 -4.05 1.20
N SER A 32 13.73 -5.21 0.78
CA SER A 32 14.21 -5.42 -0.60
C SER A 32 13.09 -5.20 -1.61
N ALA A 33 11.90 -5.73 -1.35
CA ALA A 33 10.73 -5.51 -2.19
C ALA A 33 10.36 -4.02 -2.27
N ARG A 34 10.40 -3.30 -1.15
CA ARG A 34 10.17 -1.85 -1.14
C ARG A 34 11.20 -1.10 -1.97
N TRP A 35 12.49 -1.44 -1.88
CA TRP A 35 13.54 -0.82 -2.70
C TRP A 35 13.38 -1.10 -4.19
N GLU A 36 12.89 -2.28 -4.55
CA GLU A 36 12.55 -2.58 -5.95
C GLU A 36 11.40 -1.70 -6.45
N MET A 37 10.39 -1.45 -5.61
CA MET A 37 9.31 -0.50 -5.92
C MET A 37 9.86 0.91 -6.18
N ASP A 38 10.74 1.44 -5.32
CA ASP A 38 11.41 2.72 -5.52
C ASP A 38 12.16 2.74 -6.88
N ALA A 39 12.98 1.73 -7.12
CA ALA A 39 13.80 1.67 -8.33
C ALA A 39 12.96 1.63 -9.61
N VAL A 40 11.80 0.98 -9.59
CA VAL A 40 10.86 0.97 -10.72
C VAL A 40 10.26 2.35 -10.91
N LEU A 41 9.80 2.99 -9.85
CA LEU A 41 9.22 4.33 -9.89
C LEU A 41 10.21 5.35 -10.47
N PHE A 42 11.41 5.44 -9.93
CA PHE A 42 12.43 6.36 -10.43
C PHE A 42 12.75 6.17 -11.91
N ARG A 43 12.74 4.94 -12.41
CA ARG A 43 13.03 4.65 -13.82
C ARG A 43 11.87 4.92 -14.76
N THR A 44 10.64 4.81 -14.29
CA THR A 44 9.44 4.81 -15.15
C THR A 44 8.57 6.05 -15.00
N ALA A 45 8.65 6.75 -13.87
CA ALA A 45 7.86 7.95 -13.63
C ALA A 45 8.19 9.06 -14.63
N MET A 46 7.15 9.73 -15.10
CA MET A 46 7.27 10.92 -15.97
C MET A 46 7.24 12.23 -15.17
N SER A 47 6.77 12.18 -13.92
CA SER A 47 6.74 13.36 -13.05
C SER A 47 8.15 13.78 -12.61
N PRO A 48 8.53 15.05 -12.80
CA PRO A 48 9.79 15.58 -12.23
C PRO A 48 9.80 15.51 -10.69
N GLY A 49 8.66 15.66 -10.02
CA GLY A 49 8.54 15.50 -8.57
C GLY A 49 9.06 14.13 -8.11
N ILE A 50 8.69 13.07 -8.81
CA ILE A 50 9.18 11.73 -8.51
C ILE A 50 10.64 11.56 -8.94
N ARG A 51 10.96 11.86 -10.22
CA ARG A 51 12.26 11.53 -10.81
C ARG A 51 13.43 12.36 -10.29
N GLU A 52 13.17 13.61 -9.93
CA GLU A 52 14.23 14.58 -9.58
C GLU A 52 14.23 14.91 -8.09
N GLN A 53 13.05 14.91 -7.45
CA GLN A 53 12.90 15.29 -6.05
C GLN A 53 12.68 14.09 -5.14
N GLY A 54 12.34 12.90 -5.68
CA GLY A 54 12.04 11.70 -4.90
C GLY A 54 10.76 11.83 -4.10
N ASP A 55 9.80 12.62 -4.60
CA ASP A 55 8.52 12.83 -3.94
C ASP A 55 7.57 11.67 -4.24
N GLU A 56 7.90 10.53 -3.65
CA GLU A 56 7.19 9.26 -3.75
C GLU A 56 7.44 8.39 -2.52
N PHE A 57 6.45 7.60 -2.12
CA PHE A 57 6.49 6.83 -0.87
C PHE A 57 5.88 5.44 -1.07
N PRO A 58 6.62 4.49 -1.68
CA PRO A 58 6.16 3.11 -1.76
C PRO A 58 6.21 2.46 -0.39
N MET A 59 5.21 1.63 -0.13
CA MET A 59 5.08 0.91 1.13
C MET A 59 4.43 -0.45 0.96
N ILE A 60 4.64 -1.30 1.96
CA ILE A 60 3.85 -2.50 2.21
C ILE A 60 3.02 -2.25 3.48
N ALA A 61 1.73 -2.47 3.39
CA ALA A 61 0.81 -2.28 4.50
C ALA A 61 0.17 -3.60 4.93
N ASN A 62 -0.17 -3.69 6.22
CA ASN A 62 -0.90 -4.83 6.77
C ASN A 62 -2.40 -4.77 6.43
N LEU A 63 -3.16 -5.76 6.90
CA LEU A 63 -4.59 -5.85 6.61
C LEU A 63 -5.42 -4.71 7.21
N GLU A 64 -4.94 -4.03 8.26
CA GLU A 64 -5.56 -2.82 8.80
C GLU A 64 -5.24 -1.57 7.97
N GLY A 65 -4.35 -1.68 6.98
CA GLY A 65 -3.91 -0.54 6.16
C GLY A 65 -2.84 0.32 6.80
N LYS A 66 -2.14 -0.22 7.81
CA LYS A 66 -1.00 0.43 8.45
C LYS A 66 0.30 -0.01 7.78
N MET A 67 1.22 0.91 7.60
CA MET A 67 2.53 0.64 7.05
C MET A 67 3.28 -0.38 7.91
N VAL A 68 3.86 -1.38 7.25
CA VAL A 68 4.80 -2.34 7.83
C VAL A 68 6.22 -1.99 7.40
N VAL A 69 6.39 -1.69 6.11
CA VAL A 69 7.65 -1.22 5.52
C VAL A 69 7.35 -0.05 4.59
N GLY A 70 8.07 1.05 4.73
CA GLY A 70 7.87 2.26 3.94
C GLY A 70 8.58 3.45 4.57
N GLN A 71 8.11 4.65 4.27
CA GLN A 71 8.62 5.91 4.80
C GLN A 71 7.49 6.73 5.43
N PHE A 72 7.84 7.62 6.36
CA PHE A 72 7.00 8.64 6.97
C PHE A 72 5.74 8.15 7.70
N GLY A 73 5.66 6.87 8.06
CA GLY A 73 4.49 6.33 8.76
C GLY A 73 3.19 6.38 7.95
N SER A 74 3.30 6.34 6.62
CA SER A 74 2.17 6.39 5.70
C SER A 74 1.14 5.28 5.96
N PHE A 75 -0.09 5.49 5.52
CA PHE A 75 -1.18 4.54 5.77
C PHE A 75 -2.21 4.62 4.63
N ILE A 76 -2.95 3.52 4.48
CA ILE A 76 -4.04 3.41 3.50
C ILE A 76 -5.39 3.10 4.16
N TYR A 77 -5.46 3.17 5.49
CA TYR A 77 -6.70 2.78 6.17
C TYR A 77 -7.89 3.66 5.77
N GLY A 78 -7.68 4.95 5.51
CA GLY A 78 -8.72 5.85 5.06
C GLY A 78 -9.34 5.43 3.73
N PHE A 79 -8.52 5.03 2.76
CA PHE A 79 -9.02 4.42 1.53
C PHE A 79 -9.83 3.15 1.80
N LYS A 80 -9.33 2.27 2.66
CA LYS A 80 -10.02 1.02 3.02
C LYS A 80 -11.36 1.24 3.71
N GLU A 81 -11.48 2.28 4.53
CA GLU A 81 -12.74 2.65 5.19
C GLU A 81 -13.75 3.24 4.22
N ALA A 82 -13.27 3.98 3.22
CA ALA A 82 -14.12 4.60 2.21
C ALA A 82 -14.55 3.64 1.10
N TYR A 83 -13.73 2.64 0.78
CA TYR A 83 -14.03 1.65 -0.25
C TYR A 83 -14.95 0.55 0.29
N ASP A 84 -16.15 0.47 -0.25
CA ASP A 84 -17.20 -0.48 0.14
C ASP A 84 -17.29 -1.74 -0.75
N GLY A 85 -16.44 -1.82 -1.79
CA GLY A 85 -16.40 -2.95 -2.72
C GLY A 85 -15.59 -4.14 -2.22
N THR A 86 -15.63 -5.21 -2.99
CA THR A 86 -14.78 -6.39 -2.79
C THR A 86 -13.47 -6.20 -3.53
N MET A 87 -12.36 -6.57 -2.91
CA MET A 87 -11.04 -6.60 -3.55
C MET A 87 -10.72 -8.03 -3.99
N GLU A 88 -10.33 -8.19 -5.24
CA GLU A 88 -9.98 -9.49 -5.83
C GLU A 88 -8.51 -9.56 -6.21
N GLU A 89 -8.01 -10.78 -6.42
CA GLU A 89 -6.63 -10.97 -6.88
C GLU A 89 -6.46 -10.40 -8.28
N GLY A 90 -5.48 -9.51 -8.45
CA GLY A 90 -5.22 -8.80 -9.70
C GLY A 90 -5.76 -7.38 -9.74
N ASP A 91 -6.63 -7.00 -8.81
CA ASP A 91 -7.13 -5.62 -8.73
C ASP A 91 -6.01 -4.61 -8.50
N MET A 92 -6.26 -3.41 -9.00
CA MET A 92 -5.43 -2.23 -8.78
C MET A 92 -6.33 -1.01 -8.62
N PHE A 93 -6.10 -0.23 -7.60
CA PHE A 93 -6.88 0.96 -7.27
C PHE A 93 -6.03 2.20 -7.42
N LEU A 94 -6.63 3.24 -7.96
CA LEU A 94 -6.02 4.57 -8.08
C LEU A 94 -7.00 5.61 -7.54
N THR A 95 -6.52 6.49 -6.69
CA THR A 95 -7.28 7.66 -6.24
C THR A 95 -6.37 8.88 -6.10
N THR A 96 -6.94 10.05 -6.34
CA THR A 96 -6.32 11.36 -6.17
C THR A 96 -7.15 12.27 -5.27
N ASP A 97 -8.27 11.76 -4.73
CA ASP A 97 -9.23 12.56 -3.97
C ASP A 97 -8.99 12.44 -2.47
N PRO A 98 -8.49 13.52 -1.82
CA PRO A 98 -8.22 13.51 -0.39
C PRO A 98 -9.49 13.38 0.47
N TYR A 99 -10.66 13.75 -0.07
CA TYR A 99 -11.91 13.73 0.70
C TYR A 99 -12.51 12.34 0.77
N THR A 100 -12.51 11.60 -0.34
CA THR A 100 -13.11 10.25 -0.41
C THR A 100 -12.22 9.17 0.21
N CYS A 101 -10.93 9.42 0.39
CA CYS A 101 -10.03 8.45 1.04
C CYS A 101 -9.62 8.82 2.46
N ASN A 102 -10.41 9.65 3.15
CA ASN A 102 -10.21 10.05 4.55
C ASN A 102 -8.78 10.55 4.86
N GLY A 103 -8.20 11.31 3.95
CA GLY A 103 -6.86 11.88 4.10
C GLY A 103 -5.72 10.88 3.87
N ALA A 104 -5.95 9.74 3.23
CA ALA A 104 -4.87 8.86 2.79
C ALA A 104 -3.94 9.56 1.79
N VAL A 105 -4.45 10.54 1.03
CA VAL A 105 -3.67 11.54 0.29
C VAL A 105 -4.00 12.92 0.82
N SER A 106 -3.06 13.88 0.75
CA SER A 106 -3.23 15.22 1.33
C SER A 106 -3.66 16.26 0.31
N HIS A 107 -3.40 16.06 -0.96
CA HIS A 107 -3.77 16.95 -2.06
C HIS A 107 -3.88 16.17 -3.38
N VAL A 108 -4.59 16.74 -4.35
CA VAL A 108 -4.98 16.06 -5.61
C VAL A 108 -3.80 15.69 -6.52
N ASN A 109 -2.63 16.29 -6.33
CA ASN A 109 -1.43 15.91 -7.07
C ASN A 109 -0.76 14.65 -6.51
N ASP A 110 -1.08 14.24 -5.30
CA ASP A 110 -0.62 12.97 -4.74
C ASP A 110 -1.55 11.85 -5.17
N TRP A 111 -1.01 10.96 -5.96
CA TRP A 111 -1.76 9.80 -6.42
C TRP A 111 -1.44 8.61 -5.53
N LEU A 112 -2.48 8.05 -4.93
CA LEU A 112 -2.41 6.77 -4.24
C LEU A 112 -2.70 5.66 -5.23
N LEU A 113 -1.71 4.84 -5.52
CA LEU A 113 -1.87 3.56 -6.21
C LEU A 113 -1.78 2.44 -5.19
N LEU A 114 -2.76 1.53 -5.19
CA LEU A 114 -2.86 0.44 -4.24
C LEU A 114 -3.14 -0.88 -4.97
N ARG A 115 -2.43 -1.92 -4.58
CA ARG A 115 -2.65 -3.30 -5.02
C ARG A 115 -2.80 -4.23 -3.83
N PRO A 116 -3.92 -4.95 -3.69
CA PRO A 116 -4.06 -6.02 -2.71
C PRO A 116 -3.16 -7.20 -3.10
N ILE A 117 -2.49 -7.78 -2.11
CA ILE A 117 -1.60 -8.94 -2.30
C ILE A 117 -2.28 -10.17 -1.74
N PHE A 118 -2.53 -11.12 -2.63
CA PHE A 118 -3.14 -12.41 -2.29
C PHE A 118 -2.11 -13.53 -2.29
N LYS A 119 -2.34 -14.52 -1.43
CA LYS A 119 -1.63 -15.78 -1.40
C LYS A 119 -2.65 -16.91 -1.19
N ASP A 120 -2.68 -17.85 -2.12
CA ASP A 120 -3.61 -18.99 -2.09
C ASP A 120 -5.08 -18.55 -1.91
N GLY A 121 -5.50 -17.53 -2.69
CA GLY A 121 -6.85 -16.94 -2.65
C GLY A 121 -7.16 -16.14 -1.37
N ARG A 122 -6.17 -15.81 -0.57
CA ARG A 122 -6.32 -15.07 0.67
C ARG A 122 -5.55 -13.74 0.62
N LEU A 123 -6.23 -12.65 0.93
CA LEU A 123 -5.59 -11.35 1.10
C LEU A 123 -4.64 -11.39 2.30
N ILE A 124 -3.37 -11.03 2.10
CA ILE A 124 -2.34 -11.06 3.14
C ILE A 124 -1.73 -9.69 3.46
N SER A 125 -1.71 -8.78 2.51
CA SER A 125 -1.15 -7.44 2.66
C SER A 125 -1.57 -6.54 1.50
N TYR A 126 -1.08 -5.32 1.50
CA TYR A 126 -1.21 -4.38 0.39
C TYR A 126 0.16 -3.84 0.01
N ALA A 127 0.42 -3.74 -1.30
CA ALA A 127 1.44 -2.85 -1.82
C ALA A 127 0.78 -1.53 -2.18
N ALA A 128 1.33 -0.43 -1.75
CA ALA A 128 0.80 0.89 -2.04
C ALA A 128 1.93 1.87 -2.32
N MET A 129 1.61 2.92 -3.06
CA MET A 129 2.53 3.96 -3.43
C MET A 129 1.79 5.29 -3.43
N PHE A 130 2.39 6.29 -2.82
CA PHE A 130 2.03 7.68 -3.03
C PHE A 130 3.07 8.31 -3.93
N GLY A 131 2.67 9.15 -4.85
CA GLY A 131 3.60 9.87 -5.71
C GLY A 131 3.04 11.20 -6.18
N HIS A 132 3.85 12.25 -6.09
CA HIS A 132 3.47 13.58 -6.55
C HIS A 132 3.54 13.65 -8.07
N MET A 133 2.38 13.69 -8.71
CA MET A 133 2.24 13.73 -10.15
C MET A 133 2.29 15.17 -10.66
N THR A 134 2.82 15.31 -11.88
CA THR A 134 2.66 16.56 -12.64
C THR A 134 1.19 16.83 -12.86
N ASP A 135 0.82 18.11 -12.80
CA ASP A 135 -0.53 18.55 -13.17
C ASP A 135 -0.85 18.08 -14.60
N VAL A 136 -1.96 17.39 -14.74
CA VAL A 136 -2.40 16.80 -16.02
C VAL A 136 -3.64 17.50 -16.59
N GLY A 137 -4.08 18.63 -15.97
CA GLY A 137 -5.22 19.46 -16.39
C GLY A 137 -6.53 19.14 -15.71
#